data_151ec33dd732a9bb40be21acf722010c
#
_entry.id   151ec33dd732a9bb40be21acf722010c
#
_cell.length_a   1.000
_cell.length_b   1.000
_cell.length_c   1.000
_cell.angle_alpha   90.00
_cell.angle_beta   90.00
_cell.angle_gamma   90.00
#
_symmetry.space_group_name_H-M   'P 1'
#
loop_
_entity.id
_entity.type
_entity.pdbx_description
1 polymer ?
#
loop_
_entity_poly.entity_id
_entity_poly.type
_entity_poly.pdbx_seq_one_letter_code
_entity_poly.pdbx_strand_id
1 'polypeptide(L)'
;MRAGSVPPASKIRKAHIMVLEVCKYGEKVLREKAIPVPAVTDELRNLAADMIETMHKTRGVGLAAQQIGRLEKMCVIDIPEGCEEPEDELFNASIEMPLVLFNPEILSKEGSETDKEGCLSFPGIGGRVTRAIQVSCQYLDHLGRSQIITARGFLARALQHEIDHLNGILYIDHLTAVERLSMAAKLKKLSKANGGVR
;
A
#
# COMPACT_ATOMS: atom_id res chain seq x y z
N MET A 1 25.83 23.95 32.56
CA MET A 1 25.23 23.30 31.42
C MET A 1 24.56 22.01 31.90
N ARG A 2 23.24 21.95 31.96
CA ARG A 2 22.51 20.77 32.42
C ARG A 2 22.16 19.93 31.17
N ALA A 3 22.67 18.70 31.12
CA ALA A 3 22.30 17.73 30.12
C ALA A 3 20.82 17.39 30.25
N GLY A 4 20.03 17.68 29.23
CA GLY A 4 18.63 17.29 29.16
C GLY A 4 18.53 15.77 29.06
N SER A 5 17.90 15.14 30.05
CA SER A 5 17.58 13.71 30.04
C SER A 5 16.59 13.42 28.92
N VAL A 6 16.99 12.55 28.00
CA VAL A 6 16.08 11.92 27.03
C VAL A 6 15.07 11.10 27.84
N PRO A 7 13.75 11.31 27.70
CA PRO A 7 12.78 10.49 28.38
C PRO A 7 12.87 9.04 27.89
N PRO A 8 12.70 8.04 28.78
CA PRO A 8 12.72 6.64 28.40
C PRO A 8 11.59 6.35 27.42
N ALA A 9 11.84 5.42 26.48
CA ALA A 9 10.87 4.90 25.53
C ALA A 9 9.58 4.53 26.28
N SER A 10 8.62 5.46 26.29
CA SER A 10 7.40 5.33 27.05
C SER A 10 6.56 4.23 26.44
N LYS A 11 6.37 3.19 27.26
CA LYS A 11 5.25 2.23 27.28
C LYS A 11 4.32 2.41 26.07
N ILE A 12 4.61 1.65 25.01
CA ILE A 12 3.61 1.32 24.01
C ILE A 12 2.49 0.67 24.82
N ARG A 13 1.40 1.41 25.05
CA ARG A 13 0.17 0.78 25.52
C ARG A 13 -0.04 -0.38 24.57
N LYS A 14 -0.40 -1.55 25.11
CA LYS A 14 -0.98 -2.63 24.30
C LYS A 14 -2.24 -2.03 23.67
N ALA A 15 -2.07 -1.34 22.53
CA ALA A 15 -3.17 -0.87 21.73
C ALA A 15 -3.93 -2.14 21.35
N HIS A 16 -5.23 -2.12 21.53
CA HIS A 16 -6.09 -3.17 21.03
C HIS A 16 -6.00 -3.06 19.52
N ILE A 17 -5.18 -3.91 18.90
CA ILE A 17 -5.00 -3.94 17.44
C ILE A 17 -6.36 -4.28 16.82
N MET A 18 -6.84 -3.42 15.95
CA MET A 18 -8.16 -3.55 15.34
C MET A 18 -8.03 -4.00 13.87
N VAL A 19 -8.91 -4.92 13.49
CA VAL A 19 -9.11 -5.23 12.06
C VAL A 19 -10.10 -4.23 11.50
N LEU A 20 -9.66 -3.47 10.50
CA LEU A 20 -10.43 -2.41 9.86
C LEU A 20 -11.25 -2.96 8.69
N GLU A 21 -12.36 -2.31 8.39
CA GLU A 21 -13.13 -2.63 7.21
C GLU A 21 -12.42 -2.12 5.95
N VAL A 22 -12.29 -2.99 4.94
CA VAL A 22 -11.66 -2.63 3.67
C VAL A 22 -12.72 -2.13 2.69
N CYS A 23 -12.60 -0.87 2.26
CA CYS A 23 -13.42 -0.24 1.24
C CYS A 23 -13.35 -1.00 -0.09
N LYS A 24 -14.47 -1.11 -0.78
CA LYS A 24 -14.59 -1.85 -2.04
C LYS A 24 -14.81 -0.91 -3.22
N TYR A 25 -14.47 -1.40 -4.40
CA TYR A 25 -14.68 -0.66 -5.64
C TYR A 25 -16.11 -0.15 -5.77
N GLY A 26 -16.23 1.14 -6.01
CA GLY A 26 -17.49 1.89 -5.99
C GLY A 26 -17.50 2.98 -4.91
N GLU A 27 -16.76 2.80 -3.83
CA GLU A 27 -16.60 3.81 -2.79
C GLU A 27 -15.70 4.96 -3.28
N LYS A 28 -16.15 6.20 -3.06
CA LYS A 28 -15.49 7.41 -3.61
C LYS A 28 -14.08 7.60 -3.09
N VAL A 29 -13.84 7.27 -1.83
CA VAL A 29 -12.54 7.44 -1.16
C VAL A 29 -11.40 6.75 -1.93
N LEU A 30 -11.65 5.65 -2.62
CA LEU A 30 -10.65 4.95 -3.44
C LEU A 30 -10.17 5.75 -4.65
N ARG A 31 -10.88 6.83 -5.01
CA ARG A 31 -10.53 7.74 -6.11
C ARG A 31 -10.01 9.10 -5.65
N GLU A 32 -9.95 9.30 -4.35
CA GLU A 32 -9.44 10.54 -3.78
C GLU A 32 -7.91 10.49 -3.68
N LYS A 33 -7.26 11.64 -3.82
CA LYS A 33 -5.83 11.76 -3.56
C LYS A 33 -5.58 11.82 -2.07
N ALA A 34 -4.57 11.10 -1.61
CA ALA A 34 -4.11 11.16 -0.24
C ALA A 34 -3.52 12.54 0.10
N ILE A 35 -3.67 12.93 1.35
CA ILE A 35 -3.18 14.19 1.92
C ILE A 35 -1.85 13.90 2.60
N PRO A 36 -0.76 14.59 2.24
CA PRO A 36 0.52 14.42 2.90
C PRO A 36 0.42 14.64 4.41
N VAL A 37 1.05 13.76 5.18
CA VAL A 37 1.13 13.91 6.63
C VAL A 37 2.26 14.88 6.99
N PRO A 38 2.01 15.90 7.81
CA PRO A 38 3.04 16.88 8.17
C PRO A 38 4.09 16.30 9.14
N ALA A 39 3.70 15.31 9.93
CA ALA A 39 4.57 14.61 10.87
C ALA A 39 4.01 13.24 11.21
N VAL A 40 4.88 12.26 11.51
CA VAL A 40 4.48 10.93 11.94
C VAL A 40 4.17 10.96 13.44
N THR A 41 2.88 10.90 13.78
CA THR A 41 2.37 10.93 15.16
C THR A 41 2.16 9.52 15.71
N ASP A 42 1.94 9.40 17.02
CA ASP A 42 1.58 8.11 17.64
C ASP A 42 0.25 7.56 17.12
N GLU A 43 -0.70 8.45 16.77
CA GLU A 43 -1.96 8.04 16.15
C GLU A 43 -1.72 7.37 14.80
N LEU A 44 -0.86 7.94 13.97
CA LEU A 44 -0.50 7.36 12.67
C LEU A 44 0.29 6.05 12.80
N ARG A 45 1.14 5.92 13.83
CA ARG A 45 1.82 4.66 14.15
C ARG A 45 0.85 3.56 14.57
N ASN A 46 -0.15 3.91 15.38
CA ASN A 46 -1.21 2.97 15.77
C ASN A 46 -2.06 2.57 14.56
N LEU A 47 -2.43 3.53 13.71
CA LEU A 47 -3.14 3.25 12.46
C LEU A 47 -2.35 2.32 11.55
N ALA A 48 -1.03 2.51 11.42
CA ALA A 48 -0.17 1.60 10.67
C ALA A 48 -0.20 0.17 11.22
N ALA A 49 -0.20 -0.01 12.55
CA ALA A 49 -0.33 -1.32 13.18
C ALA A 49 -1.68 -1.98 12.87
N ASP A 50 -2.78 -1.22 12.94
CA ASP A 50 -4.12 -1.70 12.57
C ASP A 50 -4.21 -2.06 11.08
N MET A 51 -3.55 -1.28 10.21
CA MET A 51 -3.47 -1.55 8.77
C MET A 51 -2.69 -2.85 8.49
N ILE A 52 -1.55 -3.08 9.15
CA ILE A 52 -0.77 -4.31 8.99
C ILE A 52 -1.60 -5.53 9.41
N GLU A 53 -2.25 -5.47 10.57
CA GLU A 53 -3.13 -6.57 11.03
C GLU A 53 -4.29 -6.82 10.06
N THR A 54 -4.90 -5.74 9.55
CA THR A 54 -5.98 -5.81 8.56
C THR A 54 -5.50 -6.48 7.27
N MET A 55 -4.35 -6.07 6.77
CA MET A 55 -3.69 -6.61 5.59
C MET A 55 -3.45 -8.12 5.74
N HIS A 56 -2.85 -8.54 6.85
CA HIS A 56 -2.59 -9.96 7.14
C HIS A 56 -3.88 -10.77 7.24
N LYS A 57 -4.89 -10.29 7.98
CA LYS A 57 -6.18 -10.96 8.13
C LYS A 57 -6.93 -11.11 6.81
N THR A 58 -6.77 -10.17 5.91
CA THR A 58 -7.37 -10.22 4.57
C THR A 58 -6.49 -10.89 3.52
N ARG A 59 -5.32 -11.41 3.93
CA ARG A 59 -4.33 -12.09 3.06
C ARG A 59 -3.84 -11.19 1.92
N GLY A 60 -3.65 -9.90 2.23
CA GLY A 60 -3.01 -8.93 1.34
C GLY A 60 -1.52 -8.85 1.59
N VAL A 61 -0.80 -8.27 0.65
CA VAL A 61 0.63 -7.96 0.74
C VAL A 61 0.89 -6.45 0.81
N GLY A 62 -0.16 -5.66 0.60
CA GLY A 62 -0.15 -4.20 0.69
C GLY A 62 -1.53 -3.66 1.08
N LEU A 63 -1.56 -2.47 1.69
CA LEU A 63 -2.78 -1.77 2.05
C LEU A 63 -2.50 -0.26 2.14
N ALA A 64 -3.22 0.52 1.36
CA ALA A 64 -3.19 1.99 1.40
C ALA A 64 -4.31 2.56 2.29
N ALA A 65 -4.09 3.77 2.81
CA ALA A 65 -5.05 4.42 3.70
C ALA A 65 -6.45 4.59 3.09
N GLN A 66 -6.57 4.88 1.80
CA GLN A 66 -7.87 4.99 1.13
C GLN A 66 -8.67 3.70 1.16
N GLN A 67 -8.01 2.55 1.20
CA GLN A 67 -8.68 1.25 1.29
C GLN A 67 -9.32 1.00 2.67
N ILE A 68 -9.01 1.80 3.66
CA ILE A 68 -9.67 1.79 4.97
C ILE A 68 -10.45 3.10 5.25
N GLY A 69 -10.80 3.84 4.20
CA GLY A 69 -11.61 5.06 4.33
C GLY A 69 -10.84 6.28 4.86
N ARG A 70 -9.48 6.24 4.87
CA ARG A 70 -8.62 7.32 5.36
C ARG A 70 -7.92 8.01 4.19
N LEU A 71 -7.50 9.25 4.41
CA LEU A 71 -6.86 10.08 3.36
C LEU A 71 -5.41 10.46 3.67
N GLU A 72 -4.84 10.01 4.76
CA GLU A 72 -3.42 10.21 5.05
C GLU A 72 -2.56 9.55 3.97
N LYS A 73 -1.54 10.25 3.48
CA LYS A 73 -0.62 9.70 2.47
C LYS A 73 0.29 8.66 3.11
N MET A 74 -0.26 7.46 3.36
CA MET A 74 0.46 6.33 3.94
C MET A 74 -0.03 4.99 3.40
N CYS A 75 0.87 4.02 3.36
CA CYS A 75 0.56 2.63 3.05
C CYS A 75 1.47 1.68 3.85
N VAL A 76 1.07 0.43 3.94
CA VAL A 76 1.85 -0.65 4.52
C VAL A 76 2.05 -1.76 3.50
N ILE A 77 3.21 -2.43 3.54
CA ILE A 77 3.55 -3.54 2.65
C ILE A 77 4.28 -4.60 3.47
N ASP A 78 3.93 -5.86 3.26
CA ASP A 78 4.61 -7.01 3.84
C ASP A 78 4.60 -8.16 2.84
N ILE A 79 5.76 -8.46 2.27
CA ILE A 79 5.93 -9.55 1.32
C ILE A 79 6.33 -10.81 2.09
N PRO A 80 5.49 -11.85 2.13
CA PRO A 80 5.84 -13.10 2.80
C PRO A 80 7.07 -13.76 2.16
N GLU A 81 7.90 -14.40 2.98
CA GLU A 81 9.05 -15.19 2.51
C GLU A 81 8.62 -16.20 1.43
N GLY A 82 9.45 -16.35 0.40
CA GLY A 82 9.21 -17.25 -0.73
C GLY A 82 8.12 -16.80 -1.72
N CYS A 83 7.65 -15.56 -1.62
CA CYS A 83 6.72 -14.97 -2.60
C CYS A 83 7.43 -14.20 -3.72
N GLU A 84 8.74 -14.00 -3.63
CA GLU A 84 9.56 -13.38 -4.66
C GLU A 84 10.40 -14.43 -5.41
N GLU A 85 10.83 -14.09 -6.62
CA GLU A 85 11.85 -14.89 -7.30
C GLU A 85 13.18 -14.79 -6.52
N PRO A 86 14.00 -15.85 -6.45
CA PRO A 86 15.21 -15.89 -5.59
C PRO A 86 16.18 -14.71 -5.81
N GLU A 87 16.29 -14.22 -7.05
CA GLU A 87 17.16 -13.08 -7.38
C GLU A 87 16.62 -11.77 -6.81
N ASP A 88 15.30 -11.57 -6.81
CA ASP A 88 14.65 -10.39 -6.28
C ASP A 88 14.60 -10.44 -4.75
N GLU A 89 14.37 -11.62 -4.15
CA GLU A 89 14.46 -11.82 -2.71
C GLU A 89 15.86 -11.46 -2.18
N LEU A 90 16.91 -11.91 -2.87
CA LEU A 90 18.30 -11.55 -2.54
C LEU A 90 18.54 -10.04 -2.69
N PHE A 91 18.03 -9.42 -3.75
CA PHE A 91 18.16 -7.98 -3.97
C PHE A 91 17.47 -7.17 -2.87
N ASN A 92 16.29 -7.60 -2.45
CA ASN A 92 15.46 -6.94 -1.45
C ASN A 92 15.84 -7.30 0.01
N ALA A 93 16.78 -8.21 0.23
CA ALA A 93 17.11 -8.81 1.55
C ALA A 93 17.47 -7.80 2.66
N SER A 94 17.90 -6.59 2.30
CA SER A 94 18.19 -5.51 3.26
C SER A 94 16.96 -4.68 3.65
N ILE A 95 15.81 -4.91 3.04
CA ILE A 95 14.57 -4.16 3.28
C ILE A 95 13.77 -4.89 4.36
N GLU A 96 13.70 -4.29 5.54
CA GLU A 96 12.96 -4.88 6.67
C GLU A 96 11.44 -4.82 6.44
N MET A 97 10.76 -5.94 6.70
CA MET A 97 9.31 -6.07 6.63
C MET A 97 8.69 -6.17 8.05
N PRO A 98 7.45 -5.71 8.24
CA PRO A 98 6.62 -4.96 7.29
C PRO A 98 7.11 -3.52 7.09
N LEU A 99 7.00 -3.03 5.86
CA LEU A 99 7.24 -1.62 5.54
C LEU A 99 6.04 -0.76 5.93
N VAL A 100 6.32 0.37 6.61
CA VAL A 100 5.36 1.44 6.86
C VAL A 100 5.87 2.69 6.16
N LEU A 101 5.15 3.15 5.15
CA LEU A 101 5.57 4.27 4.32
C LEU A 101 4.61 5.45 4.51
N PHE A 102 5.15 6.56 5.03
CA PHE A 102 4.45 7.85 5.07
C PHE A 102 4.99 8.75 3.96
N ASN A 103 4.11 9.46 3.28
CA ASN A 103 4.44 10.33 2.15
C ASN A 103 5.31 9.67 1.07
N PRO A 104 5.05 8.41 0.66
CA PRO A 104 5.91 7.76 -0.32
C PRO A 104 5.83 8.45 -1.69
N GLU A 105 6.99 8.50 -2.38
CA GLU A 105 7.14 9.00 -3.74
C GLU A 105 8.12 8.15 -4.52
N ILE A 106 7.74 7.75 -5.73
CA ILE A 106 8.65 7.04 -6.64
C ILE A 106 9.59 8.06 -7.29
N LEU A 107 10.88 7.84 -7.10
CA LEU A 107 11.95 8.67 -7.65
C LEU A 107 12.40 8.21 -9.04
N SER A 108 12.48 6.88 -9.25
CA SER A 108 12.87 6.29 -10.52
C SER A 108 12.15 4.97 -10.78
N LYS A 109 12.05 4.61 -12.06
CA LYS A 109 11.47 3.36 -12.56
C LYS A 109 12.37 2.77 -13.63
N GLU A 110 12.66 1.48 -13.56
CA GLU A 110 13.51 0.78 -14.52
C GLU A 110 12.88 -0.54 -14.95
N GLY A 111 13.07 -0.88 -16.23
CA GLY A 111 12.50 -2.09 -16.83
C GLY A 111 10.99 -2.04 -16.94
N SER A 112 10.41 -3.14 -17.41
CA SER A 112 8.96 -3.28 -17.57
C SER A 112 8.57 -4.74 -17.61
N GLU A 113 7.59 -5.15 -16.82
CA GLU A 113 7.06 -6.50 -16.78
C GLU A 113 5.54 -6.48 -16.63
N THR A 114 4.88 -7.41 -17.33
CA THR A 114 3.43 -7.57 -17.26
C THR A 114 3.08 -8.82 -16.47
N ASP A 115 2.43 -8.63 -15.31
CA ASP A 115 2.00 -9.75 -14.48
C ASP A 115 0.61 -9.50 -13.88
N LYS A 116 0.04 -10.56 -13.28
CA LYS A 116 -1.29 -10.54 -12.68
C LYS A 116 -1.29 -9.78 -11.37
N GLU A 117 -2.19 -8.81 -11.26
CA GLU A 117 -2.48 -8.11 -10.01
C GLU A 117 -3.90 -8.39 -9.51
N GLY A 118 -4.04 -8.42 -8.20
CA GLY A 118 -5.29 -8.36 -7.47
C GLY A 118 -5.27 -7.22 -6.48
N CYS A 119 -6.40 -6.94 -5.86
CA CYS A 119 -6.51 -5.89 -4.85
C CYS A 119 -7.60 -6.26 -3.83
N LEU A 120 -7.39 -5.98 -2.56
CA LEU A 120 -8.34 -6.22 -1.48
C LEU A 120 -9.66 -5.47 -1.69
N SER A 121 -9.61 -4.35 -2.42
CA SER A 121 -10.80 -3.57 -2.80
C SER A 121 -11.57 -4.17 -3.99
N PHE A 122 -11.06 -5.25 -4.61
CA PHE A 122 -11.65 -5.93 -5.78
C PHE A 122 -11.73 -7.44 -5.57
N PRO A 123 -12.52 -7.93 -4.61
CA PRO A 123 -12.55 -9.35 -4.27
C PRO A 123 -12.89 -10.22 -5.48
N GLY A 124 -12.00 -11.19 -5.78
CA GLY A 124 -12.16 -12.13 -6.88
C GLY A 124 -12.04 -11.53 -8.28
N ILE A 125 -11.53 -10.31 -8.41
CA ILE A 125 -11.27 -9.65 -9.68
C ILE A 125 -9.77 -9.32 -9.75
N GLY A 126 -9.07 -9.76 -10.79
CA GLY A 126 -7.68 -9.45 -11.05
C GLY A 126 -7.46 -9.23 -12.54
N GLY A 127 -6.35 -8.58 -12.89
CA GLY A 127 -5.99 -8.28 -14.28
C GLY A 127 -4.49 -8.28 -14.49
N ARG A 128 -4.03 -8.25 -15.73
CA ARG A 128 -2.60 -8.16 -16.06
C ARG A 128 -2.19 -6.70 -16.16
N VAL A 129 -1.23 -6.31 -15.35
CA VAL A 129 -0.75 -4.92 -15.26
C VAL A 129 0.73 -4.87 -15.58
N THR A 130 1.10 -3.94 -16.44
CA THR A 130 2.51 -3.65 -16.73
C THR A 130 3.05 -2.68 -15.68
N ARG A 131 4.14 -3.09 -15.02
CA ARG A 131 4.84 -2.30 -14.00
C ARG A 131 6.33 -2.24 -14.30
N ALA A 132 7.02 -1.26 -13.72
CA ALA A 132 8.47 -1.28 -13.67
C ALA A 132 8.96 -2.48 -12.84
N ILE A 133 10.05 -3.12 -13.30
CA ILE A 133 10.69 -4.25 -12.61
C ILE A 133 11.40 -3.76 -11.34
N GLN A 134 12.00 -2.56 -11.41
CA GLN A 134 12.72 -1.95 -10.31
C GLN A 134 12.21 -0.51 -10.09
N VAL A 135 12.10 -0.10 -8.83
CA VAL A 135 11.74 1.27 -8.46
C VAL A 135 12.59 1.75 -7.29
N SER A 136 12.96 3.04 -7.31
CA SER A 136 13.45 3.73 -6.13
C SER A 136 12.31 4.57 -5.54
N CYS A 137 12.12 4.48 -4.23
CA CYS A 137 11.06 5.16 -3.50
C CYS A 137 11.62 5.90 -2.30
N GLN A 138 11.27 7.18 -2.17
CA GLN A 138 11.52 7.98 -0.97
C GLN A 138 10.26 7.98 -0.09
N TYR A 139 10.43 7.90 1.23
CA TYR A 139 9.32 7.94 2.19
C TYR A 139 9.81 8.39 3.57
N LEU A 140 8.88 8.66 4.50
CA LEU A 140 9.19 8.78 5.92
C LEU A 140 8.88 7.44 6.61
N ASP A 141 9.83 6.95 7.41
CA ASP A 141 9.64 5.73 8.21
C ASP A 141 8.73 5.98 9.44
N HIS A 142 8.46 4.95 10.21
CA HIS A 142 7.64 5.02 11.43
C HIS A 142 8.22 5.96 12.51
N LEU A 143 9.48 6.35 12.41
CA LEU A 143 10.11 7.34 13.29
C LEU A 143 10.09 8.75 12.67
N GLY A 144 9.53 8.92 11.47
CA GLY A 144 9.49 10.20 10.74
C GLY A 144 10.80 10.56 10.06
N ARG A 145 11.73 9.62 9.90
CA ARG A 145 13.00 9.85 9.22
C ARG A 145 12.86 9.59 7.73
N SER A 146 13.45 10.45 6.90
CA SER A 146 13.49 10.23 5.46
C SER A 146 14.36 9.04 5.11
N GLN A 147 13.79 8.12 4.32
CA GLN A 147 14.43 6.93 3.80
C GLN A 147 14.32 6.87 2.29
N ILE A 148 15.27 6.20 1.65
CA ILE A 148 15.19 5.83 0.23
C ILE A 148 15.46 4.33 0.15
N ILE A 149 14.59 3.62 -0.52
CA ILE A 149 14.78 2.19 -0.85
C ILE A 149 14.75 2.02 -2.36
N THR A 150 15.49 1.03 -2.84
CA THR A 150 15.37 0.52 -4.21
C THR A 150 14.91 -0.93 -4.11
N ALA A 151 13.79 -1.24 -4.73
CA ALA A 151 13.15 -2.55 -4.70
C ALA A 151 13.00 -3.12 -6.11
N ARG A 152 13.01 -4.45 -6.22
CA ARG A 152 12.79 -5.19 -7.48
C ARG A 152 11.63 -6.16 -7.36
N GLY A 153 11.19 -6.68 -8.51
CA GLY A 153 10.24 -7.79 -8.60
C GLY A 153 8.90 -7.49 -7.95
N PHE A 154 8.45 -8.43 -7.13
CA PHE A 154 7.13 -8.35 -6.51
C PHE A 154 7.00 -7.19 -5.51
N LEU A 155 8.05 -6.90 -4.74
CA LEU A 155 8.07 -5.72 -3.85
C LEU A 155 7.97 -4.41 -4.63
N ALA A 156 8.69 -4.28 -5.76
CA ALA A 156 8.59 -3.11 -6.62
C ALA A 156 7.18 -2.94 -7.20
N ARG A 157 6.52 -4.05 -7.55
CA ARG A 157 5.12 -4.07 -8.00
C ARG A 157 4.17 -3.62 -6.90
N ALA A 158 4.31 -4.14 -5.69
CA ALA A 158 3.50 -3.77 -4.53
C ALA A 158 3.64 -2.28 -4.20
N LEU A 159 4.88 -1.74 -4.18
CA LEU A 159 5.12 -0.31 -4.00
C LEU A 159 4.37 0.56 -5.01
N GLN A 160 4.43 0.19 -6.29
CA GLN A 160 3.72 0.91 -7.34
C GLN A 160 2.19 0.83 -7.17
N HIS A 161 1.69 -0.34 -6.76
CA HIS A 161 0.26 -0.57 -6.53
C HIS A 161 -0.26 0.31 -5.37
N GLU A 162 0.42 0.29 -4.24
CA GLU A 162 -0.02 1.06 -3.06
C GLU A 162 0.13 2.58 -3.28
N ILE A 163 1.20 3.02 -3.95
CA ILE A 163 1.38 4.44 -4.29
C ILE A 163 0.34 4.92 -5.31
N ASP A 164 -0.10 4.05 -6.22
CA ASP A 164 -1.23 4.37 -7.10
C ASP A 164 -2.50 4.65 -6.30
N HIS A 165 -2.84 3.80 -5.31
CA HIS A 165 -3.97 4.05 -4.41
C HIS A 165 -3.88 5.43 -3.76
N LEU A 166 -2.69 5.84 -3.29
CA LEU A 166 -2.47 7.17 -2.69
C LEU A 166 -2.70 8.32 -3.69
N ASN A 167 -2.67 8.04 -4.97
CA ASN A 167 -2.96 9.00 -6.05
C ASN A 167 -4.38 8.88 -6.61
N GLY A 168 -5.24 8.03 -6.02
CA GLY A 168 -6.59 7.76 -6.51
C GLY A 168 -6.64 6.92 -7.78
N ILE A 169 -5.51 6.25 -8.13
CA ILE A 169 -5.37 5.37 -9.29
C ILE A 169 -5.59 3.93 -8.84
N LEU A 170 -6.34 3.17 -9.61
CA LEU A 170 -6.62 1.77 -9.34
C LEU A 170 -5.98 0.90 -10.42
N TYR A 171 -5.58 -0.34 -10.08
CA TYR A 171 -4.92 -1.23 -11.03
C TYR A 171 -5.71 -1.41 -12.34
N ILE A 172 -7.05 -1.31 -12.28
CA ILE A 172 -7.92 -1.39 -13.46
C ILE A 172 -7.71 -0.25 -14.47
N ASP A 173 -7.07 0.85 -14.05
CA ASP A 173 -6.77 1.99 -14.94
C ASP A 173 -5.59 1.68 -15.86
N HIS A 174 -4.74 0.72 -15.48
CA HIS A 174 -3.62 0.23 -16.27
C HIS A 174 -3.99 -0.90 -17.22
N LEU A 175 -5.22 -1.43 -17.15
CA LEU A 175 -5.67 -2.51 -18.01
C LEU A 175 -5.92 -2.06 -19.43
N THR A 176 -5.69 -2.94 -20.38
CA THR A 176 -6.12 -2.72 -21.75
C THR A 176 -7.64 -2.58 -21.85
N ALA A 177 -8.13 -1.94 -22.93
CA ALA A 177 -9.57 -1.80 -23.15
C ALA A 177 -10.29 -3.17 -23.21
N VAL A 178 -9.63 -4.17 -23.79
CA VAL A 178 -10.17 -5.54 -23.91
C VAL A 178 -10.29 -6.21 -22.53
N GLU A 179 -9.26 -6.13 -21.70
CA GLU A 179 -9.29 -6.69 -20.35
C GLU A 179 -10.35 -6.01 -19.48
N ARG A 180 -10.41 -4.68 -19.54
CA ARG A 180 -11.43 -3.91 -18.81
C ARG A 180 -12.85 -4.28 -19.26
N LEU A 181 -13.06 -4.46 -20.55
CA LEU A 181 -14.36 -4.90 -21.08
C LEU A 181 -14.73 -6.32 -20.60
N SER A 182 -13.76 -7.24 -20.56
CA SER A 182 -13.99 -8.62 -20.11
C SER A 182 -14.47 -8.71 -18.66
N MET A 183 -14.08 -7.76 -17.81
CA MET A 183 -14.48 -7.73 -16.39
C MET A 183 -15.58 -6.69 -16.08
N ALA A 184 -16.08 -5.96 -17.09
CA ALA A 184 -17.03 -4.85 -16.90
C ALA A 184 -18.28 -5.23 -16.11
N ALA A 185 -18.85 -6.42 -16.36
CA ALA A 185 -20.03 -6.91 -15.63
C ALA A 185 -19.73 -7.13 -14.13
N LYS A 186 -18.55 -7.71 -13.80
CA LYS A 186 -18.12 -7.92 -12.42
C LYS A 186 -17.85 -6.59 -11.72
N LEU A 187 -17.15 -5.67 -12.37
CA LEU A 187 -16.89 -4.33 -11.85
C LEU A 187 -18.19 -3.57 -11.58
N LYS A 188 -19.14 -3.61 -12.52
CA LYS A 188 -20.46 -2.96 -12.36
C LYS A 188 -21.23 -3.54 -11.18
N LYS A 189 -21.21 -4.88 -11.00
CA LYS A 189 -21.85 -5.54 -9.86
C LYS A 189 -21.23 -5.11 -8.54
N LEU A 190 -19.88 -5.10 -8.45
CA LEU A 190 -19.15 -4.72 -7.26
C LEU A 190 -19.40 -3.25 -6.89
N SER A 191 -19.29 -2.33 -7.86
CA SER A 191 -19.54 -0.91 -7.66
C SER A 191 -20.97 -0.62 -7.15
N LYS A 192 -21.98 -1.27 -7.73
CA LYS A 192 -23.36 -1.10 -7.29
C LYS A 192 -23.60 -1.56 -5.85
N ALA A 193 -22.90 -2.62 -5.42
CA ALA A 193 -23.04 -3.14 -4.06
C ALA A 193 -22.43 -2.19 -3.00
N ASN A 194 -21.51 -1.30 -3.40
CA ASN A 194 -20.74 -0.45 -2.49
C ASN A 194 -20.95 1.06 -2.75
N GLY A 195 -22.14 1.45 -3.16
CA GLY A 195 -22.53 2.87 -3.26
C GLY A 195 -22.09 3.58 -4.55
N GLY A 196 -21.62 2.83 -5.55
CA GLY A 196 -21.28 3.40 -6.86
C GLY A 196 -22.51 4.03 -7.53
N VAL A 197 -22.34 5.27 -7.99
CA VAL A 197 -23.38 6.05 -8.68
C VAL A 197 -23.85 5.29 -9.93
N ARG A 198 -25.15 5.32 -10.17
CA ARG A 198 -25.81 4.77 -11.36
C ARG A 198 -25.41 5.50 -12.63
#